data_d36f7535b16a4d47eb7d60c67cc5d173
#
_entry.id   d36f7535b16a4d47eb7d60c67cc5d173
#
_cell.length_a   1.000
_cell.length_b   1.000
_cell.length_c   1.000
_cell.angle_alpha   90.00
_cell.angle_beta   90.00
_cell.angle_gamma   90.00
#
_symmetry.space_group_name_H-M   'P 1'
#
loop_
_entity.id
_entity.type
_entity.pdbx_description
1 polymer ?
#
loop_
_entity_poly.entity_id
_entity_poly.type
_entity_poly.pdbx_seq_one_letter_code
_entity_poly.pdbx_strand_id
1 'polypeptide(L)'
;MAEAKFCLSCGTARGSSAAEEDGGTKTRLRCAACGWTHWNNPTPVLAAVIELVDRDGQVLLARNAAWPGKFFGLITGFMEAGETPEDGIRREVAEETSLSVDSLSLIGVYEFLRMNQVIIAYHAAARGEIRLSPELVDYRLFAPEKVRCWPAGTGRAMADWLRSRGVEPQWMELPPGKRAIEVDTE
;
A
#
# COMPACT_ATOMS: atom_id res chain seq x y z
N MET A 1 -10.15 -12.54 8.31
CA MET A 1 -10.40 -11.49 9.33
C MET A 1 -11.48 -11.98 10.28
N ALA A 2 -11.34 -11.73 11.59
CA ALA A 2 -12.39 -12.08 12.56
C ALA A 2 -13.63 -11.22 12.26
N GLU A 3 -14.81 -11.85 12.24
CA GLU A 3 -16.06 -11.10 12.08
C GLU A 3 -16.28 -10.16 13.27
N ALA A 4 -16.67 -8.91 13.00
CA ALA A 4 -17.00 -7.96 14.06
C ALA A 4 -18.16 -8.49 14.91
N LYS A 5 -17.99 -8.56 16.24
CA LYS A 5 -19.01 -9.06 17.17
C LYS A 5 -20.15 -8.07 17.39
N PHE A 6 -19.96 -6.82 17.02
CA PHE A 6 -20.88 -5.71 17.24
C PHE A 6 -21.10 -4.94 15.95
N CYS A 7 -22.25 -4.29 15.83
CA CYS A 7 -22.53 -3.34 14.72
C CYS A 7 -21.61 -2.12 14.85
N LEU A 8 -20.89 -1.78 13.77
CA LEU A 8 -19.97 -0.64 13.76
C LEU A 8 -20.70 0.72 13.81
N SER A 9 -22.00 0.75 13.53
CA SER A 9 -22.80 1.97 13.57
C SER A 9 -23.47 2.21 14.94
N CYS A 10 -24.10 1.18 15.53
CA CYS A 10 -24.90 1.38 16.74
C CYS A 10 -24.39 0.58 17.97
N GLY A 11 -23.32 -0.19 17.85
CA GLY A 11 -22.74 -0.97 18.94
C GLY A 11 -23.56 -2.16 19.41
N THR A 12 -24.73 -2.43 18.84
CA THR A 12 -25.57 -3.59 19.24
C THR A 12 -24.84 -4.88 18.91
N ALA A 13 -24.91 -5.87 19.79
CA ALA A 13 -24.40 -7.19 19.53
C ALA A 13 -25.01 -7.76 18.24
N ARG A 14 -24.20 -8.37 17.42
CA ARG A 14 -24.52 -8.74 16.05
C ARG A 14 -25.65 -9.77 15.96
N GLY A 15 -26.87 -9.30 15.80
CA GLY A 15 -27.96 -10.06 15.17
C GLY A 15 -28.00 -9.65 13.69
N SER A 16 -27.31 -10.37 12.81
CA SER A 16 -27.26 -10.03 11.39
C SER A 16 -28.26 -10.87 10.61
N SER A 17 -29.12 -10.24 9.84
CA SER A 17 -29.83 -10.89 8.75
C SER A 17 -29.01 -10.76 7.47
N ALA A 18 -28.94 -11.84 6.69
CA ALA A 18 -28.46 -11.75 5.32
C ALA A 18 -29.46 -10.90 4.52
N ALA A 19 -28.98 -9.83 3.89
CA ALA A 19 -29.77 -9.02 2.96
C ALA A 19 -29.18 -9.19 1.56
N GLU A 20 -30.02 -9.56 0.62
CA GLU A 20 -29.71 -9.44 -0.80
C GLU A 20 -29.86 -7.98 -1.20
N GLU A 21 -28.88 -7.44 -1.91
CA GLU A 21 -28.98 -6.11 -2.49
C GLU A 21 -29.61 -6.14 -3.87
N ASP A 22 -30.22 -5.02 -4.23
CA ASP A 22 -30.89 -4.80 -5.51
C ASP A 22 -30.02 -5.26 -6.69
N GLY A 23 -30.35 -6.42 -7.26
CA GLY A 23 -29.66 -7.03 -8.40
C GLY A 23 -28.27 -7.61 -8.15
N GLY A 24 -27.78 -7.61 -6.91
CA GLY A 24 -26.48 -8.18 -6.54
C GLY A 24 -26.53 -9.66 -6.19
N THR A 25 -25.49 -10.40 -6.55
CA THR A 25 -25.33 -11.83 -6.20
C THR A 25 -24.67 -12.04 -4.83
N LYS A 26 -24.29 -10.96 -4.13
CA LYS A 26 -23.57 -11.02 -2.86
C LYS A 26 -24.49 -10.78 -1.67
N THR A 27 -24.51 -11.74 -0.76
CA THR A 27 -25.15 -11.58 0.55
C THR A 27 -24.36 -10.60 1.41
N ARG A 28 -25.04 -9.57 1.95
CA ARG A 28 -24.46 -8.58 2.88
C ARG A 28 -25.02 -8.80 4.28
N LEU A 29 -24.25 -8.40 5.28
CA LEU A 29 -24.69 -8.45 6.67
C LEU A 29 -25.35 -7.11 7.03
N ARG A 30 -26.64 -7.14 7.38
CA ARG A 30 -27.40 -5.97 7.81
C ARG A 30 -27.71 -6.04 9.29
N CYS A 31 -27.48 -4.95 10.02
CA CYS A 31 -27.81 -4.88 11.44
C CYS A 31 -29.33 -4.88 11.63
N ALA A 32 -29.86 -5.82 12.42
CA ALA A 32 -31.28 -5.91 12.70
C ALA A 32 -31.82 -4.72 13.53
N ALA A 33 -30.95 -4.08 14.33
CA ALA A 33 -31.34 -2.98 15.22
C ALA A 33 -31.39 -1.62 14.50
N CYS A 34 -30.41 -1.30 13.64
CA CYS A 34 -30.31 0.04 12.99
C CYS A 34 -30.34 0.01 11.47
N GLY A 35 -30.41 -1.15 10.84
CA GLY A 35 -30.45 -1.27 9.37
C GLY A 35 -29.11 -1.04 8.66
N TRP A 36 -28.02 -0.74 9.40
CA TRP A 36 -26.70 -0.52 8.80
C TRP A 36 -26.20 -1.77 8.09
N THR A 37 -25.70 -1.60 6.87
CA THR A 37 -25.17 -2.70 6.04
C THR A 37 -23.63 -2.70 6.08
N HIS A 38 -23.05 -3.85 6.37
CA HIS A 38 -21.60 -4.05 6.29
C HIS A 38 -21.20 -4.37 4.84
N TRP A 39 -20.69 -3.36 4.15
CA TRP A 39 -20.34 -3.47 2.73
C TRP A 39 -19.11 -4.31 2.47
N ASN A 40 -18.19 -4.38 3.44
CA ASN A 40 -16.89 -5.03 3.32
C ASN A 40 -16.09 -4.55 2.10
N ASN A 41 -16.12 -3.24 1.86
CA ASN A 41 -15.36 -2.62 0.77
C ASN A 41 -13.86 -2.76 1.02
N PRO A 42 -13.04 -2.86 -0.05
CA PRO A 42 -11.59 -2.81 0.10
C PRO A 42 -11.16 -1.50 0.77
N THR A 43 -10.15 -1.60 1.64
CA THR A 43 -9.54 -0.43 2.26
C THR A 43 -8.56 0.21 1.27
N PRO A 44 -8.65 1.54 0.99
CA PRO A 44 -7.68 2.23 0.16
C PRO A 44 -6.33 2.31 0.89
N VAL A 45 -5.27 1.94 0.16
CA VAL A 45 -3.87 2.05 0.60
C VAL A 45 -3.13 2.87 -0.43
N LEU A 46 -2.39 3.85 0.01
CA LEU A 46 -1.52 4.68 -0.81
C LEU A 46 -0.13 4.05 -0.89
N ALA A 47 0.52 4.14 -2.04
CA ALA A 47 1.88 3.65 -2.22
C ALA A 47 2.71 4.63 -3.03
N ALA A 48 3.94 4.91 -2.60
CA ALA A 48 4.85 5.83 -3.26
C ALA A 48 6.10 5.11 -3.80
N VAL A 49 6.31 5.18 -5.12
CA VAL A 49 7.62 5.00 -5.73
C VAL A 49 8.36 6.32 -5.60
N ILE A 50 9.27 6.43 -4.64
CA ILE A 50 10.02 7.66 -4.36
C ILE A 50 11.28 7.67 -5.20
N GLU A 51 11.38 8.61 -6.14
CA GLU A 51 12.57 8.94 -6.92
C GLU A 51 13.24 10.18 -6.31
N LEU A 52 14.50 10.05 -5.91
CA LEU A 52 15.25 11.14 -5.32
C LEU A 52 15.93 11.99 -6.40
N VAL A 53 15.37 13.18 -6.68
CA VAL A 53 15.84 14.06 -7.74
C VAL A 53 17.18 14.74 -7.42
N ASP A 54 17.57 14.78 -6.16
CA ASP A 54 18.85 15.27 -5.66
C ASP A 54 19.92 14.17 -5.49
N ARG A 55 19.62 12.93 -5.91
CA ARG A 55 20.49 11.76 -5.82
C ARG A 55 20.42 10.89 -7.08
N ASP A 56 20.66 11.51 -8.23
CA ASP A 56 20.75 10.84 -9.54
C ASP A 56 19.55 9.96 -9.89
N GLY A 57 18.33 10.30 -9.40
CA GLY A 57 17.12 9.55 -9.67
C GLY A 57 17.06 8.19 -8.98
N GLN A 58 17.82 7.99 -7.90
CA GLN A 58 17.77 6.76 -7.13
C GLN A 58 16.38 6.57 -6.48
N VAL A 59 15.95 5.32 -6.43
CA VAL A 59 14.68 4.90 -5.83
C VAL A 59 14.90 4.51 -4.38
N LEU A 60 14.10 5.07 -3.48
CA LEU A 60 14.09 4.71 -2.07
C LEU A 60 13.17 3.51 -1.84
N LEU A 61 13.71 2.47 -1.23
CA LEU A 61 12.97 1.37 -0.64
C LEU A 61 13.27 1.32 0.86
N ALA A 62 12.25 1.05 1.68
CA ALA A 62 12.37 1.03 3.12
C ALA A 62 11.93 -0.30 3.73
N ARG A 63 12.45 -0.61 4.91
CA ARG A 63 12.09 -1.80 5.68
C ARG A 63 11.24 -1.42 6.87
N ASN A 64 10.02 -1.94 6.91
CA ASN A 64 9.11 -1.73 8.03
C ASN A 64 9.53 -2.60 9.23
N ALA A 65 9.47 -2.04 10.45
CA ALA A 65 9.80 -2.70 11.70
C ALA A 65 8.96 -3.96 11.98
N ALA A 66 7.71 -3.98 11.49
CA ALA A 66 6.79 -5.10 11.68
C ALA A 66 7.03 -6.28 10.71
N TRP A 67 7.90 -6.14 9.72
CA TRP A 67 8.17 -7.23 8.78
C TRP A 67 9.16 -8.24 9.36
N PRO A 68 8.90 -9.55 9.22
CA PRO A 68 9.72 -10.58 9.84
C PRO A 68 11.07 -10.81 9.16
N GLY A 69 11.22 -10.40 7.89
CA GLY A 69 12.45 -10.55 7.10
C GLY A 69 13.18 -9.22 6.86
N LYS A 70 14.19 -9.26 6.00
CA LYS A 70 14.97 -8.07 5.58
C LYS A 70 14.47 -7.50 4.25
N PHE A 71 13.19 -7.62 3.96
CA PHE A 71 12.57 -7.09 2.75
C PHE A 71 12.50 -5.56 2.78
N PHE A 72 12.83 -4.94 1.64
CA PHE A 72 12.67 -3.51 1.40
C PHE A 72 11.55 -3.30 0.38
N GLY A 73 10.57 -2.47 0.72
CA GLY A 73 9.40 -2.17 -0.10
C GLY A 73 9.16 -0.69 -0.29
N LEU A 74 8.07 -0.37 -0.97
CA LEU A 74 7.62 1.02 -1.11
C LEU A 74 7.15 1.59 0.23
N ILE A 75 7.19 2.91 0.35
CA ILE A 75 6.45 3.63 1.38
C ILE A 75 4.96 3.46 1.13
N THR A 76 4.22 3.08 2.16
CA THR A 76 2.77 2.82 2.05
C THR A 76 2.05 3.23 3.32
N GLY A 77 0.87 3.83 3.17
CA GLY A 77 0.00 4.14 4.30
C GLY A 77 -1.47 4.04 3.95
N PHE A 78 -2.33 4.11 4.93
CA PHE A 78 -3.76 4.14 4.72
C PHE A 78 -4.19 5.54 4.31
N MET A 79 -5.08 5.60 3.31
CA MET A 79 -5.75 6.84 2.98
C MET A 79 -6.69 7.22 4.13
N GLU A 80 -6.59 8.46 4.61
CA GLU A 80 -7.39 8.98 5.71
C GLU A 80 -8.68 9.65 5.22
N ALA A 81 -9.65 9.77 6.13
CA ALA A 81 -10.90 10.45 5.82
C ALA A 81 -10.68 11.95 5.62
N GLY A 82 -11.16 12.48 4.50
CA GLY A 82 -11.11 13.91 4.20
C GLY A 82 -9.84 14.36 3.45
N GLU A 83 -8.93 13.46 3.11
CA GLU A 83 -7.79 13.78 2.26
C GLU A 83 -7.98 13.28 0.81
N THR A 84 -7.30 13.91 -0.14
CA THR A 84 -7.15 13.37 -1.49
C THR A 84 -6.02 12.33 -1.49
N PRO A 85 -6.00 11.38 -2.47
CA PRO A 85 -4.87 10.45 -2.58
C PRO A 85 -3.50 11.14 -2.69
N GLU A 86 -3.44 12.28 -3.39
CA GLU A 86 -2.23 13.08 -3.56
C GLU A 86 -1.76 13.71 -2.25
N ASP A 87 -2.69 14.22 -1.42
CA ASP A 87 -2.36 14.77 -0.12
C ASP A 87 -1.87 13.67 0.82
N GLY A 88 -2.54 12.52 0.82
CA GLY A 88 -2.14 11.36 1.60
C GLY A 88 -0.75 10.85 1.23
N ILE A 89 -0.40 10.76 -0.06
CA ILE A 89 0.98 10.38 -0.48
C ILE A 89 2.01 11.39 0.03
N ARG A 90 1.73 12.70 -0.07
CA ARG A 90 2.66 13.72 0.44
C ARG A 90 2.84 13.60 1.95
N ARG A 91 1.76 13.35 2.67
CA ARG A 91 1.78 13.12 4.12
C ARG A 91 2.61 11.90 4.48
N GLU A 92 2.33 10.73 3.90
CA GLU A 92 3.06 9.48 4.18
C GLU A 92 4.56 9.60 3.86
N VAL A 93 4.92 10.19 2.71
CA VAL A 93 6.33 10.41 2.35
C VAL A 93 7.01 11.33 3.36
N ALA A 94 6.35 12.42 3.77
CA ALA A 94 6.91 13.35 4.75
C ALA A 94 7.03 12.73 6.14
N GLU A 95 6.00 12.02 6.62
CA GLU A 95 5.95 11.39 7.94
C GLU A 95 6.96 10.26 8.07
N GLU A 96 7.04 9.37 7.06
CA GLU A 96 7.90 8.19 7.13
C GLU A 96 9.36 8.46 6.77
N THR A 97 9.65 9.48 5.96
CA THR A 97 11.00 9.71 5.42
C THR A 97 11.56 11.12 5.62
N SER A 98 10.74 12.08 6.05
CA SER A 98 11.07 13.51 6.14
C SER A 98 11.41 14.16 4.78
N LEU A 99 11.13 13.51 3.66
CA LEU A 99 11.36 14.05 2.33
C LEU A 99 10.26 15.02 1.91
N SER A 100 10.63 15.99 1.07
CA SER A 100 9.69 16.89 0.41
C SER A 100 9.39 16.39 -1.00
N VAL A 101 8.09 16.28 -1.34
CA VAL A 101 7.63 15.83 -2.65
C VAL A 101 7.46 17.03 -3.58
N ASP A 102 8.25 17.09 -4.65
CA ASP A 102 8.18 18.14 -5.68
C ASP A 102 7.02 17.93 -6.65
N SER A 103 6.85 16.68 -7.12
CA SER A 103 5.78 16.32 -8.05
C SER A 103 5.27 14.90 -7.80
N LEU A 104 4.01 14.69 -8.18
CA LEU A 104 3.34 13.39 -8.13
C LEU A 104 2.77 13.05 -9.50
N SER A 105 2.82 11.77 -9.85
CA SER A 105 2.08 11.22 -10.99
C SER A 105 1.51 9.86 -10.64
N LEU A 106 0.23 9.63 -10.99
CA LEU A 106 -0.42 8.34 -10.77
C LEU A 106 0.24 7.27 -11.64
N ILE A 107 0.68 6.18 -11.03
CA ILE A 107 1.15 4.99 -11.75
C ILE A 107 -0.04 4.10 -12.10
N GLY A 108 -0.89 3.80 -11.12
CA GLY A 108 -2.05 2.97 -11.33
C GLY A 108 -2.75 2.55 -10.04
N VAL A 109 -3.79 1.73 -10.23
CA VAL A 109 -4.58 1.16 -9.14
C VAL A 109 -4.46 -0.37 -9.21
N TYR A 110 -4.15 -1.00 -8.08
CA TYR A 110 -3.83 -2.42 -8.00
C TYR A 110 -4.65 -3.11 -6.92
N GLU A 111 -5.07 -4.33 -7.20
CA GLU A 111 -5.73 -5.16 -6.21
C GLU A 111 -4.73 -5.78 -5.21
N PHE A 112 -5.13 -5.84 -3.95
CA PHE A 112 -4.46 -6.65 -2.94
C PHE A 112 -5.49 -7.47 -2.17
N LEU A 113 -6.07 -8.45 -2.88
CA LEU A 113 -7.25 -9.22 -2.46
C LEU A 113 -7.05 -9.92 -1.11
N ARG A 114 -5.85 -10.43 -0.85
CA ARG A 114 -5.53 -11.14 0.41
C ARG A 114 -5.76 -10.27 1.65
N MET A 115 -5.55 -8.97 1.54
CA MET A 115 -5.74 -8.01 2.63
C MET A 115 -7.06 -7.23 2.52
N ASN A 116 -7.90 -7.53 1.50
CA ASN A 116 -9.07 -6.73 1.16
C ASN A 116 -8.72 -5.24 1.02
N GLN A 117 -7.70 -4.96 0.20
CA GLN A 117 -7.20 -3.61 -0.05
C GLN A 117 -7.19 -3.29 -1.54
N VAL A 118 -7.30 -2.01 -1.85
CA VAL A 118 -7.00 -1.42 -3.15
C VAL A 118 -5.80 -0.49 -2.97
N ILE A 119 -4.76 -0.68 -3.77
CA ILE A 119 -3.54 0.14 -3.72
C ILE A 119 -3.63 1.19 -4.81
N ILE A 120 -3.50 2.45 -4.43
CA ILE A 120 -3.39 3.60 -5.33
C ILE A 120 -1.91 4.03 -5.30
N ALA A 121 -1.20 3.75 -6.38
CA ALA A 121 0.24 3.94 -6.44
C ALA A 121 0.63 5.18 -7.23
N TYR A 122 1.52 5.99 -6.65
CA TYR A 122 2.07 7.19 -7.24
C TYR A 122 3.59 7.10 -7.40
N HIS A 123 4.12 7.69 -8.47
CA HIS A 123 5.50 8.13 -8.53
C HIS A 123 5.60 9.48 -7.83
N ALA A 124 6.54 9.58 -6.89
CA ALA A 124 6.84 10.78 -6.14
C ALA A 124 8.29 11.21 -6.42
N ALA A 125 8.48 12.30 -7.17
CA ALA A 125 9.77 12.96 -7.27
C ALA A 125 10.00 13.75 -5.99
N ALA A 126 11.02 13.39 -5.21
CA ALA A 126 11.26 13.93 -3.88
C ALA A 126 12.73 14.29 -3.66
N ARG A 127 12.97 15.13 -2.65
CA ARG A 127 14.32 15.57 -2.25
C ARG A 127 14.41 15.79 -0.74
N GLY A 128 15.62 15.88 -0.23
CA GLY A 128 15.91 16.26 1.14
C GLY A 128 16.72 15.21 1.90
N GLU A 129 16.88 15.46 3.20
CA GLU A 129 17.56 14.55 4.10
C GLU A 129 16.60 13.45 4.57
N ILE A 130 16.98 12.18 4.34
CA ILE A 130 16.16 11.04 4.76
C ILE A 130 16.29 10.85 6.27
N ARG A 131 15.17 10.98 6.97
CA ARG A 131 15.02 10.65 8.39
C ARG A 131 13.81 9.75 8.52
N LEU A 132 14.06 8.52 8.94
CA LEU A 132 13.00 7.51 9.06
C LEU A 132 12.15 7.74 10.30
N SER A 133 10.85 7.50 10.17
CA SER A 133 9.93 7.39 11.31
C SER A 133 10.23 6.13 12.13
N PRO A 134 9.68 6.00 13.36
CA PRO A 134 9.82 4.78 14.16
C PRO A 134 9.24 3.51 13.53
N GLU A 135 8.39 3.63 12.51
CA GLU A 135 7.82 2.50 11.78
C GLU A 135 8.81 1.86 10.83
N LEU A 136 9.84 2.59 10.42
CA LEU A 136 10.88 2.14 9.51
C LEU A 136 12.20 1.95 10.24
N VAL A 137 12.89 0.86 9.98
CA VAL A 137 14.15 0.51 10.66
C VAL A 137 15.38 0.65 9.77
N ASP A 138 15.19 0.71 8.45
CA ASP A 138 16.28 0.80 7.48
C ASP A 138 15.76 1.26 6.12
N TYR A 139 16.62 1.81 5.28
CA TYR A 139 16.32 2.12 3.89
C TYR A 139 17.51 1.82 2.99
N ARG A 140 17.23 1.62 1.70
CA ARG A 140 18.25 1.48 0.66
C ARG A 140 17.87 2.34 -0.54
N LEU A 141 18.91 2.80 -1.24
CA LEU A 141 18.78 3.54 -2.48
C LEU A 141 19.28 2.67 -3.63
N PHE A 142 18.49 2.59 -4.66
CA PHE A 142 18.79 1.79 -5.84
C PHE A 142 18.73 2.63 -7.10
N ALA A 143 19.67 2.44 -8.02
CA ALA A 143 19.43 2.85 -9.39
C ALA A 143 18.22 2.07 -9.94
N PRO A 144 17.33 2.68 -10.75
CA PRO A 144 16.12 2.03 -11.25
C PRO A 144 16.38 0.65 -11.86
N GLU A 145 17.47 0.46 -12.59
CA GLU A 145 17.84 -0.78 -13.27
C GLU A 145 18.25 -1.91 -12.30
N LYS A 146 18.51 -1.57 -11.03
CA LYS A 146 18.91 -2.53 -9.98
C LYS A 146 17.77 -2.90 -9.06
N VAL A 147 16.59 -2.28 -9.22
CA VAL A 147 15.41 -2.61 -8.42
C VAL A 147 14.87 -3.97 -8.85
N ARG A 148 14.63 -4.84 -7.87
CA ARG A 148 13.93 -6.11 -8.09
C ARG A 148 12.49 -5.99 -7.62
N CYS A 149 11.54 -6.22 -8.52
CA CYS A 149 10.12 -6.21 -8.24
C CYS A 149 9.66 -7.50 -7.56
N TRP A 150 8.63 -7.41 -6.74
CA TRP A 150 7.98 -8.57 -6.11
C TRP A 150 6.60 -8.81 -6.70
N PRO A 151 6.15 -10.09 -6.81
CA PRO A 151 4.99 -10.46 -7.63
C PRO A 151 3.62 -10.20 -6.97
N ALA A 152 3.53 -9.24 -6.04
CA ALA A 152 2.28 -8.94 -5.35
C ALA A 152 2.17 -7.47 -4.94
N GLY A 153 0.96 -6.94 -4.88
CA GLY A 153 0.66 -5.62 -4.36
C GLY A 153 1.50 -4.52 -5.02
N THR A 154 2.24 -3.79 -4.21
CA THR A 154 3.06 -2.64 -4.63
C THR A 154 4.22 -2.99 -5.58
N GLY A 155 4.66 -4.26 -5.65
CA GLY A 155 5.68 -4.67 -6.60
C GLY A 155 5.26 -4.55 -8.06
N ARG A 156 3.96 -4.67 -8.35
CA ARG A 156 3.41 -4.42 -9.70
C ARG A 156 3.47 -2.96 -10.07
N ALA A 157 3.17 -2.07 -9.12
CA ALA A 157 3.30 -0.62 -9.32
C ALA A 157 4.74 -0.23 -9.62
N MET A 158 5.71 -0.80 -8.88
CA MET A 158 7.14 -0.62 -9.17
C MET A 158 7.49 -1.07 -10.60
N ALA A 159 7.01 -2.24 -11.01
CA ALA A 159 7.28 -2.76 -12.35
C ALA A 159 6.71 -1.87 -13.45
N ASP A 160 5.49 -1.36 -13.29
CA ASP A 160 4.86 -0.48 -14.28
C ASP A 160 5.57 0.88 -14.34
N TRP A 161 6.01 1.42 -13.20
CA TRP A 161 6.84 2.63 -13.19
C TRP A 161 8.19 2.40 -13.90
N LEU A 162 8.89 1.29 -13.66
CA LEU A 162 10.14 0.97 -14.36
C LEU A 162 9.92 0.88 -15.88
N ARG A 163 8.85 0.22 -16.34
CA ARG A 163 8.51 0.15 -17.77
C ARG A 163 8.27 1.52 -18.38
N SER A 164 7.60 2.42 -17.65
CA SER A 164 7.38 3.80 -18.13
C SER A 164 8.68 4.58 -18.31
N ARG A 165 9.77 4.14 -17.65
CA ARG A 165 11.13 4.68 -17.77
C ARG A 165 11.99 3.94 -18.80
N GLY A 166 11.43 2.98 -19.51
CA GLY A 166 12.15 2.12 -20.46
C GLY A 166 13.04 1.06 -19.81
N VAL A 167 12.84 0.78 -18.53
CA VAL A 167 13.56 -0.24 -17.77
C VAL A 167 12.72 -1.51 -17.69
N GLU A 168 13.26 -2.65 -18.16
CA GLU A 168 12.59 -3.94 -18.03
C GLU A 168 12.67 -4.45 -16.59
N PRO A 169 11.52 -4.71 -15.92
CA PRO A 169 11.50 -5.13 -14.52
C PRO A 169 12.16 -6.49 -14.30
N GLN A 170 13.06 -6.55 -13.34
CA GLN A 170 13.59 -7.80 -12.81
C GLN A 170 12.73 -8.27 -11.64
N TRP A 171 12.34 -9.54 -11.63
CA TRP A 171 11.49 -10.07 -10.58
C TRP A 171 12.28 -10.86 -9.54
N MET A 172 11.87 -10.72 -8.28
CA MET A 172 12.36 -11.56 -7.20
C MET A 172 11.79 -12.97 -7.33
N GLU A 173 12.64 -13.97 -7.19
CA GLU A 173 12.20 -15.34 -6.99
C GLU A 173 11.79 -15.54 -5.54
N LEU A 174 10.53 -15.85 -5.31
CA LEU A 174 10.04 -16.18 -3.98
C LEU A 174 10.01 -17.68 -3.79
N PRO A 175 10.55 -18.23 -2.69
CA PRO A 175 10.39 -19.62 -2.34
C PRO A 175 8.90 -20.00 -2.26
N PRO A 176 8.49 -21.22 -2.64
CA PRO A 176 7.11 -21.65 -2.60
C PRO A 176 6.45 -21.40 -1.24
N GLY A 177 5.29 -20.75 -1.25
CA GLY A 177 4.53 -20.42 -0.05
C GLY A 177 5.05 -19.25 0.77
N LYS A 178 6.16 -18.62 0.38
CA LYS A 178 6.70 -17.43 1.05
C LYS A 178 6.17 -16.13 0.44
N ARG A 179 6.05 -15.10 1.29
CA ARG A 179 5.77 -13.71 0.89
C ARG A 179 7.08 -12.94 0.80
N ALA A 180 7.12 -11.87 0.02
CA ALA A 180 8.31 -11.01 -0.09
C ALA A 180 8.82 -10.54 1.28
N ILE A 181 7.92 -10.14 2.18
CA ILE A 181 8.26 -9.69 3.54
C ILE A 181 8.84 -10.78 4.46
N GLU A 182 8.84 -12.05 4.03
CA GLU A 182 9.36 -13.21 4.78
C GLU A 182 10.70 -13.70 4.25
N VAL A 183 11.26 -13.01 3.25
CA VAL A 183 12.57 -13.34 2.66
C VAL A 183 13.57 -12.22 2.95
N ASP A 184 14.83 -12.59 3.08
CA ASP A 184 15.93 -11.65 3.15
C ASP A 184 16.30 -11.23 1.72
N THR A 185 16.31 -9.94 1.45
CA THR A 185 16.83 -9.38 0.21
C THR A 185 18.25 -8.94 0.45
N GLU A 186 19.18 -9.50 -0.34
CA GLU A 186 20.59 -9.08 -0.35
C GLU A 186 20.76 -7.74 -1.08
#